data_89f47507b6831820d752694fd93b1429
#
_entry.id   89f47507b6831820d752694fd93b1429
#
_cell.length_a   1.000
_cell.length_b   1.000
_cell.length_c   1.000
_cell.angle_alpha   90.00
_cell.angle_beta   90.00
_cell.angle_gamma   90.00
#
_symmetry.space_group_name_H-M   'P 1'
#
loop_
_entity.id
_entity.type
_entity.pdbx_description
1 polymer ?
#
loop_
_entity_poly.entity_id
_entity_poly.type
_entity_poly.pdbx_seq_one_letter_code
_entity_poly.pdbx_strand_id
1 'polypeptide(L)'
;MEKKKYKVLVNGMGNIGTSLIHLLLRYKNELHIEQIYAVKRSFKDWQMTEIEMLQAQGVIIGTTSRSSVPNRPSLEDQLPIVDYIFEATANGVGLENLNTYQTLDHLLGASAQGSEKGFGTSFMAGINEEKIKNQRFVHVVSCNTHGSAALLNVFTGKGLENLQSADMVVVRRSEDIGNHQRLVSANVVARHLDPIAGTHHSIDVIDMYKTLGVECPLTSSDITTPSQLMHAVRFNIQLKEALSETPEELIKNQPFLSMTKKFDSNVVFELGRRYGFGGRIYEHAIVLISNLLISNKTIKGWAFVPQEGNTLLSTIRAFMLQVSLTDHDAVFLKIKTDLLKEQW
;
A
#
# COMPACT_ATOMS: atom_id res chain seq x y z
N MET A 1 15.55 30.18 5.64
CA MET A 1 14.44 30.09 4.66
C MET A 1 13.30 29.34 5.32
N GLU A 2 12.10 29.87 5.25
CA GLU A 2 10.92 29.17 5.74
C GLU A 2 10.66 27.92 4.86
N LYS A 3 10.44 26.78 5.50
CA LYS A 3 10.22 25.53 4.74
C LYS A 3 8.84 25.61 4.06
N LYS A 4 8.80 25.23 2.77
CA LYS A 4 7.52 25.18 2.03
C LYS A 4 6.56 24.24 2.73
N LYS A 5 5.32 24.69 2.94
CA LYS A 5 4.23 23.88 3.50
C LYS A 5 3.26 23.50 2.40
N TYR A 6 2.60 22.34 2.58
CA TYR A 6 1.74 21.74 1.56
C TYR A 6 0.31 21.59 2.05
N LYS A 7 -0.64 21.88 1.18
CA LYS A 7 -2.05 21.56 1.35
C LYS A 7 -2.33 20.26 0.59
N VAL A 8 -2.80 19.25 1.30
CA VAL A 8 -2.98 17.91 0.73
C VAL A 8 -4.44 17.49 0.78
N LEU A 9 -4.88 16.77 -0.25
CA LEU A 9 -6.23 16.20 -0.34
C LEU A 9 -6.16 14.67 -0.29
N VAL A 10 -6.97 14.07 0.58
CA VAL A 10 -7.26 12.63 0.54
C VAL A 10 -8.65 12.47 -0.10
N ASN A 11 -8.70 12.08 -1.36
CA ASN A 11 -9.94 11.82 -2.07
C ASN A 11 -10.36 10.35 -1.83
N GLY A 12 -11.39 10.16 -1.00
CA GLY A 12 -11.87 8.85 -0.55
C GLY A 12 -11.51 8.55 0.90
N MET A 13 -12.51 8.54 1.77
CA MET A 13 -12.39 8.18 3.19
C MET A 13 -12.93 6.75 3.44
N GLY A 14 -12.32 5.77 2.78
CA GLY A 14 -12.48 4.34 3.06
C GLY A 14 -11.39 3.85 4.03
N ASN A 15 -11.22 2.53 4.15
CA ASN A 15 -10.24 1.91 5.07
C ASN A 15 -8.81 2.45 4.85
N ILE A 16 -8.40 2.63 3.60
CA ILE A 16 -7.08 3.15 3.24
C ILE A 16 -7.01 4.66 3.50
N GLY A 17 -7.97 5.43 2.97
CA GLY A 17 -7.95 6.89 3.08
C GLY A 17 -8.03 7.38 4.51
N THR A 18 -8.89 6.79 5.36
CA THR A 18 -8.95 7.14 6.78
C THR A 18 -7.65 6.81 7.51
N SER A 19 -7.08 5.62 7.28
CA SER A 19 -5.79 5.25 7.86
C SER A 19 -4.65 6.18 7.41
N LEU A 20 -4.67 6.62 6.16
CA LEU A 20 -3.73 7.62 5.63
C LEU A 20 -3.90 8.97 6.33
N ILE A 21 -5.14 9.46 6.52
CA ILE A 21 -5.39 10.73 7.22
C ILE A 21 -4.78 10.70 8.63
N HIS A 22 -4.94 9.61 9.38
CA HIS A 22 -4.31 9.46 10.69
C HIS A 22 -2.78 9.53 10.64
N LEU A 23 -2.15 8.91 9.64
CA LEU A 23 -0.71 9.03 9.44
C LEU A 23 -0.27 10.45 9.08
N LEU A 24 -1.00 11.11 8.18
CA LEU A 24 -0.72 12.49 7.79
C LEU A 24 -0.86 13.44 8.98
N LEU A 25 -1.84 13.24 9.85
CA LEU A 25 -2.00 14.01 11.09
C LEU A 25 -0.84 13.76 12.05
N ARG A 26 -0.43 12.50 12.26
CA ARG A 26 0.67 12.15 13.15
C ARG A 26 2.00 12.79 12.73
N TYR A 27 2.28 12.80 11.44
CA TYR A 27 3.55 13.30 10.88
C TYR A 27 3.38 14.64 10.15
N LYS A 28 2.35 15.39 10.51
CA LYS A 28 1.99 16.66 9.85
C LYS A 28 3.16 17.63 9.76
N ASN A 29 3.91 17.77 10.86
CA ASN A 29 5.05 18.69 10.95
C ASN A 29 6.25 18.19 10.12
N GLU A 30 6.59 16.92 10.24
CA GLU A 30 7.69 16.30 9.50
C GLU A 30 7.46 16.30 7.99
N LEU A 31 6.20 16.11 7.57
CA LEU A 31 5.77 16.14 6.17
C LEU A 31 5.53 17.56 5.65
N HIS A 32 5.74 18.59 6.50
CA HIS A 32 5.48 19.99 6.20
C HIS A 32 4.04 20.24 5.68
N ILE A 33 3.06 19.53 6.20
CA ILE A 33 1.66 19.69 5.82
C ILE A 33 1.06 20.87 6.57
N GLU A 34 0.54 21.86 5.82
CA GLU A 34 -0.21 22.98 6.35
C GLU A 34 -1.64 22.57 6.69
N GLN A 35 -2.32 21.99 5.69
CA GLN A 35 -3.73 21.61 5.80
C GLN A 35 -4.01 20.26 5.14
N ILE A 36 -4.84 19.46 5.80
CA ILE A 36 -5.37 18.20 5.27
C ILE A 36 -6.82 18.43 4.90
N TYR A 37 -7.13 18.21 3.63
CA TYR A 37 -8.48 18.12 3.09
C TYR A 37 -8.83 16.67 2.87
N ALA A 38 -10.09 16.32 3.01
CA ALA A 38 -10.58 14.97 2.71
C ALA A 38 -11.96 15.05 2.04
N VAL A 39 -12.25 14.07 1.16
CA VAL A 39 -13.53 13.98 0.47
C VAL A 39 -14.18 12.64 0.73
N LYS A 40 -15.48 12.67 1.02
CA LYS A 40 -16.30 11.49 1.27
C LYS A 40 -17.58 11.55 0.45
N ARG A 41 -17.93 10.45 -0.22
CA ARG A 41 -19.11 10.37 -1.09
C ARG A 41 -20.43 10.34 -0.31
N SER A 42 -20.45 9.70 0.85
CA SER A 42 -21.66 9.54 1.65
C SER A 42 -21.35 9.66 3.14
N PHE A 43 -22.28 10.21 3.88
CA PHE A 43 -22.21 10.41 5.33
C PHE A 43 -23.30 9.57 6.00
N LYS A 44 -22.89 8.49 6.65
CA LYS A 44 -23.81 7.61 7.40
C LYS A 44 -23.68 7.91 8.89
N ASP A 45 -24.78 7.78 9.64
CA ASP A 45 -24.83 8.15 11.06
C ASP A 45 -23.71 7.50 11.89
N TRP A 46 -23.42 6.21 11.66
CA TRP A 46 -22.37 5.50 12.38
C TRP A 46 -20.94 5.98 12.06
N GLN A 47 -20.74 6.77 11.01
CA GLN A 47 -19.45 7.36 10.63
C GLN A 47 -19.27 8.78 11.20
N MET A 48 -20.34 9.39 11.76
CA MET A 48 -20.29 10.80 12.18
C MET A 48 -19.29 11.03 13.29
N THR A 49 -19.18 10.12 14.26
CA THR A 49 -18.18 10.22 15.34
C THR A 49 -16.74 10.30 14.82
N GLU A 50 -16.37 9.45 13.86
CA GLU A 50 -15.05 9.49 13.23
C GLU A 50 -14.83 10.82 12.47
N ILE A 51 -15.84 11.28 11.73
CA ILE A 51 -15.80 12.53 10.98
C ILE A 51 -15.57 13.71 11.93
N GLU A 52 -16.35 13.81 13.01
CA GLU A 52 -16.23 14.85 14.03
C GLU A 52 -14.86 14.84 14.72
N MET A 53 -14.33 13.67 15.05
CA MET A 53 -13.00 13.52 15.62
C MET A 53 -11.90 14.01 14.68
N LEU A 54 -11.99 13.72 13.38
CA LEU A 54 -11.03 14.22 12.38
C LEU A 54 -11.15 15.73 12.16
N GLN A 55 -12.39 16.26 12.13
CA GLN A 55 -12.63 17.69 12.05
C GLN A 55 -12.08 18.45 13.28
N ALA A 56 -12.24 17.88 14.48
CA ALA A 56 -11.66 18.44 15.70
C ALA A 56 -10.11 18.48 15.68
N GLN A 57 -9.47 17.61 14.89
CA GLN A 57 -8.03 17.60 14.63
C GLN A 57 -7.63 18.53 13.47
N GLY A 58 -8.57 19.31 12.92
CA GLY A 58 -8.32 20.30 11.87
C GLY A 58 -8.37 19.75 10.44
N VAL A 59 -8.93 18.56 10.21
CA VAL A 59 -9.17 18.06 8.85
C VAL A 59 -10.43 18.73 8.27
N ILE A 60 -10.32 19.27 7.06
CA ILE A 60 -11.47 19.85 6.35
C ILE A 60 -12.10 18.73 5.51
N ILE A 61 -13.29 18.30 5.93
CA ILE A 61 -13.99 17.18 5.28
C ILE A 61 -15.10 17.70 4.37
N GLY A 62 -14.94 17.43 3.09
CA GLY A 62 -15.86 17.79 2.01
C GLY A 62 -16.60 16.59 1.43
N THR A 63 -17.35 16.87 0.37
CA THR A 63 -18.18 15.91 -0.36
C THR A 63 -17.80 15.87 -1.84
N THR A 64 -18.19 14.78 -2.54
CA THR A 64 -17.87 14.60 -3.97
C THR A 64 -18.56 15.61 -4.89
N SER A 65 -19.74 16.15 -4.51
CA SER A 65 -20.45 17.16 -5.28
C SER A 65 -21.20 18.14 -4.38
N ARG A 66 -21.35 19.39 -4.82
CA ARG A 66 -22.06 20.48 -4.10
C ARG A 66 -23.51 20.13 -3.73
N SER A 67 -24.14 19.26 -4.52
CA SER A 67 -25.55 18.87 -4.33
C SER A 67 -25.77 17.81 -3.24
N SER A 68 -24.71 17.15 -2.78
CA SER A 68 -24.86 15.96 -1.93
C SER A 68 -25.03 16.24 -0.44
N VAL A 69 -24.41 17.32 0.07
CA VAL A 69 -24.52 17.71 1.49
C VAL A 69 -24.41 19.25 1.61
N PRO A 70 -25.46 19.94 2.06
CA PRO A 70 -25.41 21.40 2.27
C PRO A 70 -24.30 21.79 3.27
N ASN A 71 -23.66 22.94 3.03
CA ASN A 71 -22.65 23.55 3.90
C ASN A 71 -21.32 22.79 4.04
N ARG A 72 -21.04 21.79 3.18
CA ARG A 72 -19.71 21.18 3.08
C ARG A 72 -19.02 21.57 1.78
N PRO A 73 -17.69 21.83 1.78
CA PRO A 73 -16.96 22.06 0.54
C PRO A 73 -17.04 20.84 -0.37
N SER A 74 -17.18 21.07 -1.67
CA SER A 74 -17.14 19.99 -2.66
C SER A 74 -15.71 19.65 -3.06
N LEU A 75 -15.53 18.56 -3.81
CA LEU A 75 -14.24 18.21 -4.44
C LEU A 75 -13.78 19.39 -5.33
N GLU A 76 -14.69 19.93 -6.15
CA GLU A 76 -14.39 21.04 -7.05
C GLU A 76 -13.94 22.31 -6.32
N ASP A 77 -14.41 22.55 -5.08
CA ASP A 77 -13.97 23.68 -4.26
C ASP A 77 -12.57 23.49 -3.68
N GLN A 78 -12.15 22.23 -3.49
CA GLN A 78 -10.86 21.88 -2.88
C GLN A 78 -9.73 21.75 -3.90
N LEU A 79 -10.02 21.27 -5.12
CA LEU A 79 -9.02 21.04 -6.16
C LEU A 79 -8.16 22.28 -6.48
N PRO A 80 -8.69 23.52 -6.55
CA PRO A 80 -7.88 24.69 -6.89
C PRO A 80 -6.89 25.12 -5.82
N ILE A 81 -6.99 24.61 -4.59
CA ILE A 81 -6.24 25.10 -3.43
C ILE A 81 -5.27 24.07 -2.84
N VAL A 82 -5.24 22.84 -3.36
CA VAL A 82 -4.38 21.77 -2.86
C VAL A 82 -3.15 21.58 -3.72
N ASP A 83 -2.02 21.29 -3.09
CA ASP A 83 -0.74 21.07 -3.76
C ASP A 83 -0.54 19.59 -4.18
N TYR A 84 -1.22 18.65 -3.48
CA TYR A 84 -1.06 17.22 -3.70
C TYR A 84 -2.34 16.45 -3.43
N ILE A 85 -2.58 15.38 -4.21
CA ILE A 85 -3.76 14.53 -4.07
C ILE A 85 -3.35 13.08 -3.79
N PHE A 86 -3.91 12.53 -2.71
CA PHE A 86 -3.93 11.11 -2.43
C PHE A 86 -5.29 10.55 -2.90
N GLU A 87 -5.29 9.84 -4.02
CA GLU A 87 -6.49 9.22 -4.57
C GLU A 87 -6.71 7.85 -3.93
N ALA A 88 -7.75 7.73 -3.10
CA ALA A 88 -8.09 6.53 -2.33
C ALA A 88 -9.56 6.15 -2.47
N THR A 89 -10.18 6.48 -3.60
CA THR A 89 -11.56 6.12 -3.94
C THR A 89 -11.70 4.64 -4.32
N ALA A 90 -12.90 4.22 -4.65
CA ALA A 90 -13.15 2.88 -5.15
C ALA A 90 -12.48 2.66 -6.51
N ASN A 91 -12.14 1.41 -6.80
CA ASN A 91 -11.48 1.02 -8.04
C ASN A 91 -12.16 1.59 -9.29
N GLY A 92 -11.38 2.18 -10.18
CA GLY A 92 -11.77 2.81 -11.43
C GLY A 92 -12.13 4.30 -11.31
N VAL A 93 -12.53 4.77 -10.13
CA VAL A 93 -12.88 6.19 -9.91
C VAL A 93 -11.65 7.10 -9.99
N GLY A 94 -10.50 6.61 -9.53
CA GLY A 94 -9.24 7.35 -9.65
C GLY A 94 -8.86 7.63 -11.10
N LEU A 95 -9.05 6.67 -12.01
CA LEU A 95 -8.82 6.87 -13.44
C LEU A 95 -9.80 7.88 -14.05
N GLU A 96 -11.06 7.91 -13.61
CA GLU A 96 -12.03 8.92 -14.02
C GLU A 96 -11.58 10.32 -13.59
N ASN A 97 -11.09 10.45 -12.35
CA ASN A 97 -10.61 11.71 -11.79
C ASN A 97 -9.30 12.20 -12.42
N LEU A 98 -8.48 11.29 -12.95
CA LEU A 98 -7.17 11.62 -13.52
C LEU A 98 -7.24 12.71 -14.59
N ASN A 99 -8.22 12.66 -15.46
CA ASN A 99 -8.43 13.67 -16.51
C ASN A 99 -8.58 15.08 -15.90
N THR A 100 -9.32 15.20 -14.80
CA THR A 100 -9.46 16.47 -14.09
C THR A 100 -8.14 16.89 -13.42
N TYR A 101 -7.43 15.96 -12.77
CA TYR A 101 -6.15 16.26 -12.10
C TYR A 101 -5.07 16.72 -13.09
N GLN A 102 -5.07 16.19 -14.31
CA GLN A 102 -4.14 16.59 -15.35
C GLN A 102 -4.28 18.05 -15.77
N THR A 103 -5.47 18.65 -15.65
CA THR A 103 -5.73 20.06 -15.97
C THR A 103 -5.30 21.06 -14.90
N LEU A 104 -4.88 20.59 -13.72
CA LEU A 104 -4.50 21.43 -12.60
C LEU A 104 -3.00 21.76 -12.63
N ASP A 105 -2.60 22.83 -13.31
CA ASP A 105 -1.18 23.21 -13.51
C ASP A 105 -0.41 23.43 -12.20
N HIS A 106 -1.08 23.86 -11.15
CA HIS A 106 -0.48 24.11 -9.82
C HIS A 106 -0.22 22.81 -9.03
N LEU A 107 -0.85 21.70 -9.39
CA LEU A 107 -0.74 20.44 -8.67
C LEU A 107 0.66 19.83 -8.84
N LEU A 108 1.36 19.66 -7.72
CA LEU A 108 2.72 19.11 -7.70
C LEU A 108 2.76 17.61 -8.01
N GLY A 109 1.72 16.88 -7.62
CA GLY A 109 1.61 15.46 -7.88
C GLY A 109 0.33 14.84 -7.34
N ALA A 110 0.07 13.61 -7.78
CA ALA A 110 -0.97 12.76 -7.21
C ALA A 110 -0.55 11.30 -7.20
N SER A 111 -0.99 10.57 -6.18
CA SER A 111 -0.81 9.12 -6.09
C SER A 111 -2.14 8.40 -5.92
N ALA A 112 -2.38 7.37 -6.71
CA ALA A 112 -3.56 6.51 -6.57
C ALA A 112 -3.21 5.18 -5.91
N GLN A 113 -4.17 4.62 -5.17
CA GLN A 113 -4.01 3.40 -4.38
C GLN A 113 -4.57 2.17 -5.10
N GLY A 114 -3.92 1.02 -4.89
CA GLY A 114 -4.52 -0.28 -5.19
C GLY A 114 -4.58 -0.65 -6.66
N SER A 115 -5.78 -0.76 -7.22
CA SER A 115 -6.01 -1.30 -8.56
C SER A 115 -6.21 -0.22 -9.64
N GLU A 116 -5.66 0.98 -9.46
CA GLU A 116 -5.76 2.11 -10.40
C GLU A 116 -4.66 2.06 -11.49
N LYS A 117 -4.48 0.88 -12.09
CA LYS A 117 -3.50 0.68 -13.18
C LYS A 117 -3.78 1.65 -14.34
N GLY A 118 -2.76 2.41 -14.74
CA GLY A 118 -2.89 3.47 -15.75
C GLY A 118 -3.01 4.88 -15.17
N PHE A 119 -3.17 5.04 -13.84
CA PHE A 119 -3.16 6.35 -13.20
C PHE A 119 -1.80 7.06 -13.30
N GLY A 120 -0.73 6.30 -13.29
CA GLY A 120 0.64 6.82 -13.39
C GLY A 120 1.68 5.70 -13.33
N THR A 121 2.93 6.07 -13.09
CA THR A 121 4.03 5.10 -12.95
C THR A 121 3.80 4.20 -11.75
N SER A 122 3.85 2.89 -11.94
CA SER A 122 3.74 1.90 -10.86
C SER A 122 4.88 2.07 -9.86
N PHE A 123 4.53 2.10 -8.57
CA PHE A 123 5.46 2.45 -7.50
C PHE A 123 5.32 1.59 -6.25
N MET A 124 6.47 1.25 -5.67
CA MET A 124 6.62 0.66 -4.35
C MET A 124 7.88 1.18 -3.67
N ALA A 125 7.76 1.67 -2.44
CA ALA A 125 8.89 2.10 -1.63
C ALA A 125 9.89 0.95 -1.39
N GLY A 126 11.18 1.27 -1.48
CA GLY A 126 12.27 0.29 -1.37
C GLY A 126 12.60 -0.44 -2.67
N ILE A 127 11.80 -0.31 -3.73
CA ILE A 127 12.04 -0.96 -5.02
C ILE A 127 12.45 0.06 -6.10
N ASN A 128 11.57 0.98 -6.50
CA ASN A 128 11.78 1.80 -7.70
C ASN A 128 11.64 3.32 -7.45
N GLU A 129 12.08 3.81 -6.31
CA GLU A 129 11.94 5.22 -5.89
C GLU A 129 12.48 6.23 -6.90
N GLU A 130 13.63 5.91 -7.54
CA GLU A 130 14.26 6.80 -8.53
C GLU A 130 13.39 7.03 -9.78
N LYS A 131 12.46 6.10 -10.07
CA LYS A 131 11.62 6.19 -11.26
C LYS A 131 10.48 7.19 -11.14
N ILE A 132 10.15 7.63 -9.92
CA ILE A 132 9.01 8.52 -9.69
C ILE A 132 9.38 9.96 -9.32
N LYS A 133 10.66 10.28 -9.11
CA LYS A 133 11.11 11.63 -8.70
C LYS A 133 10.59 12.76 -9.61
N ASN A 134 10.44 12.48 -10.90
CA ASN A 134 9.97 13.44 -11.90
C ASN A 134 8.59 13.06 -12.49
N GLN A 135 7.86 12.16 -11.83
CA GLN A 135 6.55 11.73 -12.26
C GLN A 135 5.47 12.50 -11.50
N ARG A 136 4.60 13.17 -12.21
CA ARG A 136 3.49 13.92 -11.60
C ARG A 136 2.37 12.98 -11.10
N PHE A 137 2.16 11.85 -11.76
CA PHE A 137 1.16 10.85 -11.41
C PHE A 137 1.79 9.51 -11.13
N VAL A 138 1.43 8.91 -10.01
CA VAL A 138 2.01 7.66 -9.50
C VAL A 138 0.91 6.70 -9.08
N HIS A 139 1.05 5.45 -9.47
CA HIS A 139 0.21 4.36 -9.03
C HIS A 139 0.93 3.54 -7.95
N VAL A 140 0.54 3.69 -6.69
CA VAL A 140 1.01 2.85 -5.59
C VAL A 140 0.36 1.48 -5.73
N VAL A 141 1.16 0.47 -6.05
CA VAL A 141 0.67 -0.88 -6.36
C VAL A 141 -0.07 -1.55 -5.20
N SER A 142 -0.81 -2.62 -5.48
CA SER A 142 -1.70 -3.26 -4.50
C SER A 142 -0.97 -3.92 -3.33
N CYS A 143 -1.71 -4.23 -2.26
CA CYS A 143 -1.17 -4.87 -1.05
C CYS A 143 -0.50 -6.22 -1.34
N ASN A 144 -1.08 -7.05 -2.19
CA ASN A 144 -0.49 -8.34 -2.56
C ASN A 144 0.74 -8.17 -3.45
N THR A 145 0.75 -7.16 -4.31
CA THR A 145 1.93 -6.77 -5.10
C THR A 145 3.07 -6.35 -4.19
N HIS A 146 2.80 -5.53 -3.15
CA HIS A 146 3.79 -5.18 -2.12
C HIS A 146 4.34 -6.42 -1.42
N GLY A 147 3.47 -7.31 -0.94
CA GLY A 147 3.90 -8.53 -0.27
C GLY A 147 4.76 -9.43 -1.15
N SER A 148 4.31 -9.69 -2.37
CA SER A 148 5.03 -10.55 -3.32
C SER A 148 6.38 -9.98 -3.73
N ALA A 149 6.42 -8.68 -4.07
CA ALA A 149 7.67 -8.01 -4.46
C ALA A 149 8.67 -7.92 -3.31
N ALA A 150 8.21 -7.68 -2.08
CA ALA A 150 9.09 -7.67 -0.91
C ALA A 150 9.70 -9.05 -0.64
N LEU A 151 8.94 -10.14 -0.82
CA LEU A 151 9.42 -11.51 -0.69
C LEU A 151 10.47 -11.85 -1.77
N LEU A 152 10.26 -11.42 -3.02
CA LEU A 152 11.26 -11.59 -4.06
C LEU A 152 12.53 -10.80 -3.70
N ASN A 153 12.39 -9.51 -3.39
CA ASN A 153 13.50 -8.63 -3.10
C ASN A 153 14.41 -9.16 -1.98
N VAL A 154 13.83 -9.67 -0.88
CA VAL A 154 14.62 -10.14 0.28
C VAL A 154 15.47 -11.36 -0.05
N PHE A 155 14.95 -12.29 -0.86
CA PHE A 155 15.64 -13.55 -1.13
C PHE A 155 16.47 -13.54 -2.42
N THR A 156 16.24 -12.57 -3.32
CA THR A 156 16.89 -12.59 -4.64
C THR A 156 17.64 -11.31 -5.01
N GLY A 157 17.63 -10.30 -4.11
CA GLY A 157 18.21 -8.99 -4.37
C GLY A 157 17.25 -8.02 -5.06
N LYS A 158 17.56 -6.73 -4.97
CA LYS A 158 16.70 -5.64 -5.44
C LYS A 158 16.46 -5.66 -6.96
N GLY A 159 17.44 -6.11 -7.72
CA GLY A 159 17.34 -6.30 -9.17
C GLY A 159 16.97 -7.73 -9.56
N LEU A 160 16.53 -8.55 -8.62
CA LEU A 160 16.20 -9.97 -8.80
C LEU A 160 17.38 -10.79 -9.36
N GLU A 161 18.61 -10.41 -9.02
CA GLU A 161 19.86 -10.95 -9.58
C GLU A 161 19.93 -12.48 -9.36
N ASN A 162 19.49 -12.94 -8.18
CA ASN A 162 19.50 -14.35 -7.79
C ASN A 162 18.18 -15.08 -8.09
N LEU A 163 17.21 -14.45 -8.76
CA LEU A 163 15.94 -15.10 -9.11
C LEU A 163 16.10 -15.97 -10.36
N GLN A 164 15.79 -17.26 -10.25
CA GLN A 164 15.60 -18.15 -11.39
C GLN A 164 14.12 -18.17 -11.83
N SER A 165 13.21 -18.41 -10.89
CA SER A 165 11.76 -18.36 -11.09
C SER A 165 11.05 -18.30 -9.73
N ALA A 166 9.79 -17.87 -9.72
CA ALA A 166 8.96 -17.93 -8.55
C ALA A 166 7.50 -18.27 -8.90
N ASP A 167 6.84 -18.95 -7.95
CA ASP A 167 5.41 -19.25 -8.00
C ASP A 167 4.76 -18.91 -6.68
N MET A 168 3.63 -18.18 -6.71
CA MET A 168 2.94 -17.71 -5.52
C MET A 168 1.45 -18.03 -5.58
N VAL A 169 0.91 -18.46 -4.44
CA VAL A 169 -0.52 -18.62 -4.25
C VAL A 169 -0.99 -17.61 -3.23
N VAL A 170 -1.85 -16.68 -3.66
CA VAL A 170 -2.43 -15.65 -2.81
C VAL A 170 -3.75 -16.14 -2.24
N VAL A 171 -3.81 -16.34 -0.93
CA VAL A 171 -5.04 -16.67 -0.22
C VAL A 171 -5.66 -15.37 0.26
N ARG A 172 -6.72 -14.92 -0.43
CA ARG A 172 -7.38 -13.64 -0.17
C ARG A 172 -8.52 -13.79 0.83
N ARG A 173 -8.69 -12.78 1.68
CA ARG A 173 -9.96 -12.59 2.38
C ARG A 173 -11.05 -12.19 1.38
N SER A 174 -12.30 -12.57 1.65
CA SER A 174 -13.43 -12.33 0.73
C SER A 174 -13.91 -10.89 0.73
N GLU A 175 -13.82 -10.21 1.88
CA GLU A 175 -14.36 -8.86 2.09
C GLU A 175 -13.40 -8.02 2.92
N ASP A 176 -13.44 -6.72 2.69
CA ASP A 176 -12.77 -5.75 3.54
C ASP A 176 -13.48 -5.63 4.88
N ILE A 177 -12.71 -5.46 5.96
CA ILE A 177 -13.26 -5.22 7.29
C ILE A 177 -14.08 -3.92 7.26
N GLY A 178 -15.33 -4.03 7.72
CA GLY A 178 -16.29 -2.91 7.66
C GLY A 178 -17.19 -2.92 6.42
N ASN A 179 -16.99 -3.82 5.47
CA ASN A 179 -17.93 -4.03 4.36
C ASN A 179 -18.98 -5.10 4.74
N HIS A 180 -20.21 -4.67 4.98
CA HIS A 180 -21.29 -5.55 5.48
C HIS A 180 -22.37 -5.83 4.43
N GLN A 181 -22.13 -5.48 3.17
CA GLN A 181 -23.19 -5.50 2.15
C GLN A 181 -23.13 -6.74 1.25
N ARG A 182 -22.11 -7.58 1.37
CA ARG A 182 -21.95 -8.79 0.57
C ARG A 182 -22.03 -10.04 1.42
N LEU A 183 -22.57 -11.10 0.83
CA LEU A 183 -22.41 -12.43 1.39
C LEU A 183 -20.95 -12.84 1.34
N VAL A 184 -20.46 -13.42 2.42
CA VAL A 184 -19.13 -14.01 2.46
C VAL A 184 -19.08 -15.16 1.48
N SER A 185 -18.19 -15.07 0.49
CA SER A 185 -18.05 -16.11 -0.53
C SER A 185 -17.46 -17.39 0.05
N ALA A 186 -17.88 -18.53 -0.49
CA ALA A 186 -17.13 -19.77 -0.36
C ALA A 186 -15.76 -19.63 -1.06
N ASN A 187 -14.88 -20.64 -0.91
CA ASN A 187 -13.61 -20.67 -1.63
C ASN A 187 -13.85 -20.52 -3.14
N VAL A 188 -13.25 -19.48 -3.70
CA VAL A 188 -13.34 -19.16 -5.13
C VAL A 188 -11.93 -19.07 -5.68
N VAL A 189 -11.64 -19.89 -6.69
CA VAL A 189 -10.37 -19.83 -7.44
C VAL A 189 -10.52 -18.78 -8.55
N ALA A 190 -9.62 -17.82 -8.58
CA ALA A 190 -9.65 -16.79 -9.61
C ALA A 190 -9.20 -17.33 -10.98
N ARG A 191 -9.78 -16.74 -12.02
CA ARG A 191 -9.35 -17.02 -13.39
C ARG A 191 -7.95 -16.45 -13.62
N HIS A 192 -7.09 -17.19 -14.29
CA HIS A 192 -5.87 -16.66 -14.86
C HIS A 192 -6.21 -15.65 -15.96
N LEU A 193 -5.62 -14.47 -15.89
CA LEU A 193 -5.77 -13.40 -16.88
C LEU A 193 -4.70 -13.48 -17.97
N ASP A 194 -3.58 -14.11 -17.64
CA ASP A 194 -2.44 -14.31 -18.52
C ASP A 194 -2.01 -15.79 -18.46
N PRO A 195 -1.76 -16.46 -19.62
CA PRO A 195 -1.41 -17.87 -19.65
C PRO A 195 0.00 -18.18 -19.11
N ILE A 196 0.86 -17.16 -19.00
CA ILE A 196 2.25 -17.32 -18.51
C ILE A 196 2.34 -16.86 -17.06
N ALA A 197 1.85 -15.68 -16.75
CA ALA A 197 1.97 -15.08 -15.42
C ALA A 197 0.84 -15.49 -14.45
N GLY A 198 -0.34 -15.85 -14.95
CA GLY A 198 -1.48 -16.27 -14.12
C GLY A 198 -2.38 -15.12 -13.70
N THR A 199 -2.42 -14.75 -12.43
CA THR A 199 -3.32 -13.71 -11.92
C THR A 199 -2.74 -12.30 -12.05
N HIS A 200 -3.58 -11.28 -11.83
CA HIS A 200 -3.13 -9.87 -11.82
C HIS A 200 -2.03 -9.61 -10.77
N HIS A 201 -1.92 -10.41 -9.71
CA HIS A 201 -0.91 -10.21 -8.67
C HIS A 201 0.52 -10.34 -9.22
N SER A 202 0.80 -11.38 -10.03
CA SER A 202 2.09 -11.50 -10.70
C SER A 202 2.27 -10.48 -11.80
N ILE A 203 1.22 -10.21 -12.59
CA ILE A 203 1.27 -9.20 -13.67
C ILE A 203 1.69 -7.83 -13.12
N ASP A 204 1.12 -7.40 -11.99
CA ASP A 204 1.44 -6.11 -11.37
C ASP A 204 2.88 -6.06 -10.81
N VAL A 205 3.38 -7.18 -10.27
CA VAL A 205 4.78 -7.29 -9.84
C VAL A 205 5.72 -7.21 -11.05
N ILE A 206 5.43 -7.96 -12.11
CA ILE A 206 6.22 -7.95 -13.35
C ILE A 206 6.26 -6.54 -13.95
N ASP A 207 5.12 -5.87 -14.05
CA ASP A 207 5.03 -4.50 -14.59
C ASP A 207 5.81 -3.50 -13.73
N MET A 208 5.80 -3.66 -12.42
CA MET A 208 6.60 -2.82 -11.52
C MET A 208 8.11 -3.03 -11.76
N TYR A 209 8.60 -4.28 -11.81
CA TYR A 209 10.01 -4.55 -12.09
C TYR A 209 10.44 -4.14 -13.49
N LYS A 210 9.53 -4.16 -14.46
CA LYS A 210 9.75 -3.62 -15.80
C LYS A 210 10.14 -2.13 -15.79
N THR A 211 9.67 -1.35 -14.80
CA THR A 211 10.10 0.05 -14.64
C THR A 211 11.59 0.18 -14.40
N LEU A 212 12.21 -0.86 -13.85
CA LEU A 212 13.66 -0.96 -13.60
C LEU A 212 14.43 -1.58 -14.78
N GLY A 213 13.74 -2.10 -15.79
CA GLY A 213 14.33 -2.90 -16.87
C GLY A 213 14.70 -4.32 -16.42
N VAL A 214 14.08 -4.82 -15.36
CA VAL A 214 14.35 -6.14 -14.76
C VAL A 214 13.28 -7.13 -15.20
N GLU A 215 13.71 -8.29 -15.69
CA GLU A 215 12.83 -9.43 -15.97
C GLU A 215 12.45 -10.12 -14.64
N CYS A 216 11.16 -10.43 -14.48
CA CYS A 216 10.63 -11.05 -13.27
C CYS A 216 9.86 -12.32 -13.65
N PRO A 217 10.49 -13.50 -13.64
CA PRO A 217 9.87 -14.79 -13.95
C PRO A 217 9.01 -15.27 -12.77
N LEU A 218 7.84 -14.67 -12.61
CA LEU A 218 6.87 -14.89 -11.56
C LEU A 218 5.54 -15.38 -12.12
N THR A 219 5.01 -16.44 -11.50
CA THR A 219 3.63 -16.91 -11.70
C THR A 219 2.82 -16.73 -10.42
N SER A 220 1.51 -16.59 -10.55
CA SER A 220 0.62 -16.59 -9.40
C SER A 220 -0.75 -17.19 -9.69
N SER A 221 -1.30 -17.79 -8.63
CA SER A 221 -2.72 -18.17 -8.53
C SER A 221 -3.34 -17.53 -7.31
N ASP A 222 -4.64 -17.40 -7.24
CA ASP A 222 -5.30 -16.95 -6.04
C ASP A 222 -6.57 -17.73 -5.69
N ILE A 223 -6.88 -17.73 -4.41
CA ILE A 223 -8.07 -18.34 -3.84
C ILE A 223 -8.68 -17.38 -2.82
N THR A 224 -9.99 -17.23 -2.82
CA THR A 224 -10.72 -16.40 -1.85
C THR A 224 -11.30 -17.26 -0.75
N THR A 225 -11.06 -16.88 0.51
CA THR A 225 -11.56 -17.60 1.70
C THR A 225 -12.39 -16.69 2.61
N PRO A 226 -13.42 -17.21 3.29
CA PRO A 226 -14.35 -16.37 4.03
C PRO A 226 -13.92 -16.02 5.46
N SER A 227 -12.94 -16.70 6.04
CA SER A 227 -12.72 -16.69 7.49
C SER A 227 -11.50 -15.92 7.95
N GLN A 228 -10.58 -15.56 7.08
CA GLN A 228 -9.34 -14.87 7.46
C GLN A 228 -9.48 -13.35 7.42
N LEU A 229 -8.73 -12.68 8.30
CA LEU A 229 -8.71 -11.22 8.43
C LEU A 229 -7.56 -10.54 7.68
N MET A 230 -6.53 -11.29 7.28
CA MET A 230 -5.42 -10.84 6.43
C MET A 230 -5.27 -11.75 5.22
N HIS A 231 -4.65 -11.24 4.16
CA HIS A 231 -4.21 -12.13 3.09
C HIS A 231 -3.04 -12.98 3.56
N ALA A 232 -2.88 -14.17 2.96
CA ALA A 232 -1.69 -14.97 3.10
C ALA A 232 -1.13 -15.31 1.72
N VAL A 233 0.19 -15.37 1.62
CA VAL A 233 0.90 -15.72 0.39
C VAL A 233 1.73 -16.98 0.65
N ARG A 234 1.44 -18.06 -0.08
CA ARG A 234 2.34 -19.19 -0.22
C ARG A 234 3.32 -18.87 -1.33
N PHE A 235 4.60 -18.85 -1.02
CA PHE A 235 5.63 -18.61 -2.03
C PHE A 235 6.54 -19.83 -2.23
N ASN A 236 7.02 -19.99 -3.45
CA ASN A 236 8.04 -20.93 -3.86
C ASN A 236 9.01 -20.17 -4.78
N ILE A 237 10.21 -19.92 -4.30
CA ILE A 237 11.24 -19.14 -5.00
C ILE A 237 12.40 -20.06 -5.34
N GLN A 238 12.74 -20.15 -6.63
CA GLN A 238 13.92 -20.83 -7.13
C GLN A 238 15.04 -19.81 -7.32
N LEU A 239 16.19 -20.10 -6.75
CA LEU A 239 17.38 -19.27 -6.81
C LEU A 239 18.35 -19.78 -7.85
N LYS A 240 19.12 -18.88 -8.46
CA LYS A 240 20.28 -19.26 -9.29
C LYS A 240 21.40 -19.82 -8.44
N GLU A 241 21.67 -19.20 -7.27
CA GLU A 241 22.66 -19.61 -6.29
C GLU A 241 22.05 -19.75 -4.89
N ALA A 242 22.62 -20.61 -4.05
CA ALA A 242 22.19 -20.77 -2.67
C ALA A 242 22.35 -19.45 -1.87
N LEU A 243 21.52 -19.26 -0.82
CA LEU A 243 21.67 -18.12 0.06
C LEU A 243 23.01 -18.13 0.78
N SER A 244 23.64 -16.96 0.90
CA SER A 244 24.87 -16.76 1.68
C SER A 244 24.59 -16.43 3.16
N GLU A 245 23.39 -15.99 3.47
CA GLU A 245 22.92 -15.60 4.80
C GLU A 245 21.70 -16.41 5.20
N THR A 246 21.39 -16.46 6.48
CA THR A 246 20.14 -17.07 6.96
C THR A 246 18.94 -16.21 6.54
N PRO A 247 17.76 -16.80 6.30
CA PRO A 247 16.56 -16.02 5.99
C PRO A 247 16.21 -14.98 7.06
N GLU A 248 16.45 -15.29 8.33
CA GLU A 248 16.25 -14.38 9.44
C GLU A 248 17.10 -13.12 9.33
N GLU A 249 18.38 -13.28 8.98
CA GLU A 249 19.29 -12.14 8.77
C GLU A 249 18.87 -11.32 7.56
N LEU A 250 18.54 -11.97 6.45
CA LEU A 250 18.04 -11.28 5.25
C LEU A 250 16.78 -10.47 5.55
N ILE A 251 15.81 -11.04 6.28
CA ILE A 251 14.56 -10.34 6.61
C ILE A 251 14.83 -9.17 7.55
N LYS A 252 15.67 -9.32 8.58
CA LYS A 252 16.03 -8.21 9.48
C LYS A 252 16.68 -7.03 8.76
N ASN A 253 17.43 -7.31 7.69
CA ASN A 253 18.06 -6.29 6.88
C ASN A 253 17.10 -5.60 5.88
N GLN A 254 15.83 -6.05 5.81
CA GLN A 254 14.79 -5.50 4.94
C GLN A 254 13.75 -4.71 5.75
N PRO A 255 13.78 -3.37 5.70
CA PRO A 255 13.00 -2.52 6.60
C PRO A 255 11.48 -2.65 6.45
N PHE A 256 11.00 -3.22 5.36
CA PHE A 256 9.56 -3.39 5.09
C PHE A 256 9.06 -4.82 5.31
N LEU A 257 9.91 -5.69 5.85
CA LEU A 257 9.51 -7.04 6.22
C LEU A 257 9.62 -7.24 7.72
N SER A 258 8.79 -8.09 8.25
CA SER A 258 8.89 -8.59 9.61
C SER A 258 8.72 -10.11 9.65
N MET A 259 8.90 -10.67 10.83
CA MET A 259 8.79 -12.11 11.08
C MET A 259 7.70 -12.42 12.09
N THR A 260 7.17 -13.63 12.03
CA THR A 260 6.33 -14.18 13.09
C THR A 260 6.57 -15.68 13.26
N LYS A 261 6.35 -16.17 14.47
CA LYS A 261 6.29 -17.61 14.79
C LYS A 261 4.84 -18.11 14.93
N LYS A 262 3.87 -17.23 14.75
CA LYS A 262 2.44 -17.55 14.91
C LYS A 262 1.87 -18.04 13.58
N PHE A 263 1.26 -19.22 13.61
CA PHE A 263 0.68 -19.87 12.41
C PHE A 263 -0.68 -19.32 12.01
N ASP A 264 -1.33 -18.57 12.90
CA ASP A 264 -2.67 -18.04 12.70
C ASP A 264 -2.59 -16.57 12.29
N SER A 265 -3.02 -16.26 11.06
CA SER A 265 -3.05 -14.89 10.53
C SER A 265 -3.98 -13.97 11.34
N ASN A 266 -5.07 -14.50 11.92
CA ASN A 266 -6.01 -13.72 12.70
C ASN A 266 -5.42 -13.32 14.06
N VAL A 267 -4.53 -14.15 14.64
CA VAL A 267 -3.76 -13.78 15.85
C VAL A 267 -2.80 -12.64 15.53
N VAL A 268 -2.10 -12.70 14.40
CA VAL A 268 -1.21 -11.60 13.96
C VAL A 268 -1.99 -10.33 13.67
N PHE A 269 -3.15 -10.44 13.02
CA PHE A 269 -4.06 -9.30 12.82
C PHE A 269 -4.47 -8.64 14.14
N GLU A 270 -4.84 -9.45 15.14
CA GLU A 270 -5.22 -8.94 16.46
C GLU A 270 -4.05 -8.23 17.18
N LEU A 271 -2.82 -8.71 17.03
CA LEU A 271 -1.64 -7.99 17.52
C LEU A 271 -1.47 -6.63 16.82
N GLY A 272 -1.67 -6.58 15.52
CA GLY A 272 -1.67 -5.33 14.76
C GLY A 272 -2.74 -4.36 15.27
N ARG A 273 -3.95 -4.86 15.56
CA ARG A 273 -5.03 -4.06 16.11
C ARG A 273 -4.69 -3.48 17.50
N ARG A 274 -3.98 -4.23 18.35
CA ARG A 274 -3.61 -3.78 19.70
C ARG A 274 -2.38 -2.88 19.73
N TYR A 275 -1.36 -3.21 18.95
CA TYR A 275 -0.02 -2.63 19.09
C TYR A 275 0.43 -1.84 17.87
N GLY A 276 -0.31 -1.92 16.75
CA GLY A 276 -0.06 -1.13 15.56
C GLY A 276 -0.63 0.29 15.69
N PHE A 277 0.02 1.25 15.06
CA PHE A 277 -0.50 2.61 15.01
C PHE A 277 -1.84 2.65 14.25
N GLY A 278 -2.86 3.23 14.86
CA GLY A 278 -4.22 3.21 14.29
C GLY A 278 -4.79 1.80 14.09
N GLY A 279 -4.28 0.80 14.83
CA GLY A 279 -4.70 -0.59 14.70
C GLY A 279 -4.21 -1.28 13.42
N ARG A 280 -3.17 -0.77 12.76
CA ARG A 280 -2.65 -1.26 11.48
C ARG A 280 -1.21 -1.75 11.58
N ILE A 281 -0.87 -2.67 10.68
CA ILE A 281 0.48 -3.16 10.43
C ILE A 281 0.95 -2.55 9.11
N TYR A 282 2.17 -2.01 9.08
CA TYR A 282 2.68 -1.23 7.94
C TYR A 282 3.76 -1.94 7.12
N GLU A 283 4.24 -3.08 7.59
CA GLU A 283 5.16 -3.93 6.85
C GLU A 283 4.51 -4.46 5.56
N HIS A 284 5.28 -4.60 4.51
CA HIS A 284 4.80 -5.11 3.22
C HIS A 284 4.34 -6.57 3.32
N ALA A 285 5.06 -7.37 4.12
CA ALA A 285 4.68 -8.72 4.48
C ALA A 285 5.29 -9.14 5.82
N ILE A 286 4.68 -10.15 6.45
CA ILE A 286 5.13 -10.78 7.70
C ILE A 286 5.43 -12.24 7.39
N VAL A 287 6.71 -12.61 7.40
CA VAL A 287 7.15 -13.97 7.06
C VAL A 287 6.93 -14.92 8.24
N LEU A 288 6.28 -16.04 8.01
CA LEU A 288 6.14 -17.12 8.99
C LEU A 288 7.45 -17.94 9.05
N ILE A 289 8.36 -17.49 9.91
CA ILE A 289 9.74 -17.98 9.93
C ILE A 289 9.86 -19.46 10.31
N SER A 290 9.01 -19.93 11.21
CA SER A 290 9.00 -21.34 11.65
C SER A 290 8.47 -22.34 10.59
N ASN A 291 7.99 -21.84 9.45
CA ASN A 291 7.47 -22.67 8.35
C ASN A 291 8.25 -22.46 7.04
N LEU A 292 9.47 -21.99 7.12
CA LEU A 292 10.33 -21.91 5.95
C LEU A 292 10.93 -23.29 5.64
N LEU A 293 10.84 -23.69 4.39
CA LEU A 293 11.52 -24.86 3.85
C LEU A 293 12.62 -24.37 2.92
N ILE A 294 13.86 -24.61 3.32
CA ILE A 294 15.05 -24.19 2.58
C ILE A 294 15.79 -25.44 2.13
N SER A 295 16.07 -25.52 0.87
CA SER A 295 16.80 -26.63 0.27
C SER A 295 17.66 -26.09 -0.86
N ASN A 296 18.97 -26.07 -0.66
CA ASN A 296 19.96 -25.59 -1.62
C ASN A 296 19.52 -24.27 -2.30
N LYS A 297 18.92 -24.35 -3.50
CA LYS A 297 18.49 -23.20 -4.32
C LYS A 297 16.98 -22.96 -4.29
N THR A 298 16.27 -23.47 -3.30
CA THR A 298 14.82 -23.33 -3.20
C THR A 298 14.39 -22.81 -1.83
N ILE A 299 13.53 -21.82 -1.81
CA ILE A 299 12.91 -21.29 -0.60
C ILE A 299 11.40 -21.39 -0.76
N LYS A 300 10.74 -22.06 0.19
CA LYS A 300 9.28 -22.17 0.24
C LYS A 300 8.79 -21.72 1.62
N GLY A 301 7.71 -20.97 1.66
CA GLY A 301 7.17 -20.50 2.93
C GLY A 301 5.81 -19.85 2.80
N TRP A 302 5.38 -19.28 3.91
CA TRP A 302 4.18 -18.49 4.01
C TRP A 302 4.51 -17.12 4.57
N ALA A 303 3.77 -16.12 4.10
CA ALA A 303 3.78 -14.77 4.65
C ALA A 303 2.36 -14.25 4.76
N PHE A 304 2.11 -13.38 5.73
CA PHE A 304 0.86 -12.65 5.86
C PHE A 304 1.01 -11.25 5.28
N VAL A 305 -0.03 -10.76 4.60
CA VAL A 305 -0.05 -9.45 3.97
C VAL A 305 -1.10 -8.57 4.66
N PRO A 306 -0.66 -7.55 5.42
CA PRO A 306 -1.54 -6.65 6.16
C PRO A 306 -2.17 -5.60 5.24
N GLN A 307 -3.23 -5.96 4.55
CA GLN A 307 -3.85 -5.26 3.44
C GLN A 307 -4.12 -3.76 3.67
N GLU A 308 -4.50 -3.36 4.89
CA GLU A 308 -4.98 -1.98 5.13
C GLU A 308 -3.88 -1.01 5.56
N GLY A 309 -2.65 -1.50 5.75
CA GLY A 309 -1.52 -0.71 6.22
C GLY A 309 -0.30 -0.75 5.31
N ASN A 310 -0.06 -1.88 4.64
CA ASN A 310 1.21 -2.17 4.01
C ASN A 310 1.56 -1.30 2.79
N THR A 311 0.61 -0.61 2.19
CA THR A 311 0.85 0.31 1.07
C THR A 311 1.06 1.75 1.51
N LEU A 312 0.70 2.09 2.75
CA LEU A 312 0.65 3.48 3.20
C LEU A 312 2.02 4.15 3.31
N LEU A 313 3.06 3.39 3.65
CA LEU A 313 4.42 3.93 3.65
C LEU A 313 4.89 4.26 2.23
N SER A 314 4.54 3.45 1.24
CA SER A 314 4.78 3.78 -0.18
C SER A 314 4.02 5.04 -0.60
N THR A 315 2.79 5.22 -0.12
CA THR A 315 1.99 6.41 -0.40
C THR A 315 2.64 7.68 0.14
N ILE A 316 3.08 7.65 1.40
CA ILE A 316 3.79 8.78 2.01
C ILE A 316 5.12 9.03 1.29
N ARG A 317 5.85 7.97 0.93
CA ARG A 317 7.12 8.09 0.21
C ARG A 317 6.93 8.70 -1.19
N ALA A 318 5.88 8.31 -1.90
CA ALA A 318 5.53 8.92 -3.19
C ALA A 318 5.31 10.43 -3.04
N PHE A 319 4.49 10.84 -2.06
CA PHE A 319 4.29 12.27 -1.76
C PHE A 319 5.62 12.99 -1.55
N MET A 320 6.47 12.50 -0.64
CA MET A 320 7.76 13.14 -0.31
C MET A 320 8.63 13.33 -1.55
N LEU A 321 8.70 12.33 -2.44
CA LEU A 321 9.53 12.37 -3.64
C LEU A 321 8.95 13.31 -4.69
N GLN A 322 7.63 13.28 -4.91
CA GLN A 322 6.96 14.09 -5.93
C GLN A 322 6.96 15.59 -5.57
N VAL A 323 6.84 15.95 -4.28
CA VAL A 323 6.92 17.35 -3.85
C VAL A 323 8.35 17.80 -3.57
N SER A 324 9.35 16.93 -3.77
CA SER A 324 10.77 17.18 -3.47
C SER A 324 10.96 17.68 -2.03
N LEU A 325 10.36 16.97 -1.06
CA LEU A 325 10.41 17.33 0.36
C LEU A 325 11.87 17.39 0.83
N THR A 326 12.26 18.48 1.47
CA THR A 326 13.59 18.62 2.07
C THR A 326 13.79 17.55 3.16
N ASP A 327 14.96 16.94 3.20
CA ASP A 327 15.31 15.89 4.17
C ASP A 327 14.41 14.65 4.12
N HIS A 328 13.80 14.37 2.97
CA HIS A 328 12.82 13.29 2.79
C HIS A 328 13.33 11.90 3.27
N ASP A 329 14.63 11.60 3.15
CA ASP A 329 15.20 10.32 3.59
C ASP A 329 15.24 10.22 5.11
N ALA A 330 15.66 11.29 5.80
CA ALA A 330 15.68 11.33 7.26
C ALA A 330 14.26 11.28 7.85
N VAL A 331 13.31 12.00 7.25
CA VAL A 331 11.89 11.97 7.65
C VAL A 331 11.32 10.57 7.43
N PHE A 332 11.60 9.95 6.29
CA PHE A 332 11.10 8.61 6.00
C PHE A 332 11.71 7.55 6.90
N LEU A 333 13.00 7.68 7.24
CA LEU A 333 13.66 6.80 8.21
C LEU A 333 12.98 6.89 9.58
N LYS A 334 12.70 8.12 10.07
CA LYS A 334 11.97 8.32 11.32
C LYS A 334 10.60 7.62 11.28
N ILE A 335 9.80 7.83 10.23
CA ILE A 335 8.48 7.21 10.09
C ILE A 335 8.58 5.68 10.10
N LYS A 336 9.54 5.11 9.39
CA LYS A 336 9.79 3.65 9.40
C LYS A 336 10.12 3.15 10.79
N THR A 337 11.04 3.82 11.49
CA THR A 337 11.46 3.44 12.84
C THR A 337 10.30 3.49 13.84
N ASP A 338 9.41 4.46 13.71
CA ASP A 338 8.24 4.60 14.58
C ASP A 338 7.18 3.51 14.36
N LEU A 339 7.03 3.03 13.11
CA LEU A 339 5.88 2.21 12.70
C LEU A 339 6.21 0.74 12.45
N LEU A 340 7.39 0.44 11.91
CA LEU A 340 7.76 -0.93 11.53
C LEU A 340 8.36 -1.69 12.72
N LYS A 341 8.12 -2.98 12.75
CA LYS A 341 8.60 -3.91 13.77
C LYS A 341 9.34 -5.07 13.14
N GLU A 342 10.37 -5.57 13.80
CA GLU A 342 11.10 -6.75 13.35
C GLU A 342 10.27 -8.04 13.51
N GLN A 343 9.37 -8.05 14.49
CA GLN A 343 8.59 -9.25 14.83
C GLN A 343 7.18 -8.90 15.32
N TRP A 344 6.24 -9.72 14.89
CA TRP A 344 4.82 -9.73 15.29
C TRP A 344 4.42 -11.01 16.01
#